data_fb98f3c440bba3d3e0153bd2f932c6a7
#
_entry.id   fb98f3c440bba3d3e0153bd2f932c6a7
#
_cell.length_a   1.000
_cell.length_b   1.000
_cell.length_c   1.000
_cell.angle_alpha   90.00
_cell.angle_beta   90.00
_cell.angle_gamma   90.00
#
_symmetry.space_group_name_H-M   'P 1'
#
loop_
_entity.id
_entity.type
_entity.pdbx_description
1 polymer ?
#
loop_
_entity_poly.entity_id
_entity_poly.type
_entity_poly.pdbx_seq_one_letter_code
_entity_poly.pdbx_strand_id
1 'polypeptide(L)'
;GLDKTGHETSKIEVIISGGTFNFYPRRYQRDFVRGVFNGLNFDVSSVRGVDKTGRGSRQMSSTRASLTDKNVVKSEKSRSLSGAQSINEKANHRCVGLSIETRPDYVNPSELEFFRELGVTKVEIGVQCLDDEIYRLNSRGHKVAEVRKAMKLLKDFGFKINVHFMPNMYGSNLKKDLEMFEMLFEDPDFKPDWLKIYPCVVIAGTPLEKLYKTGKHKAYTDRQLIDLIAKFKSIVPHYCRITRLIRDIPAESILGGSKVSNLRQVVQQEMKLAGKKCNCIRCREIKDDNFDPADVKLVTREYDSSDGKEYFLSFEDVVQDRLIGFLRLRIPSQYFSGENHYLSDLNNAAVIREIHVFGEQVKVEKKIKGAGQHRGYGAGLIDEAIKITKKYGLKKLTVISGVGVREYYRKLGFKDGKYYQVKRV
;
A
#
# COMPACT_ATOMS: atom_id res chain seq x y z
N GLY A 1 16.64 12.87 -10.71
CA GLY A 1 15.72 11.90 -11.25
C GLY A 1 14.33 12.46 -11.42
N LEU A 2 13.40 12.15 -10.54
CA LEU A 2 11.97 12.45 -10.67
C LEU A 2 11.66 13.95 -10.86
N ASP A 3 12.33 14.84 -10.13
CA ASP A 3 12.16 16.30 -10.31
C ASP A 3 12.53 16.75 -11.73
N LYS A 4 13.56 16.13 -12.35
CA LYS A 4 13.99 16.45 -13.72
C LYS A 4 12.99 15.98 -14.77
N THR A 5 12.10 15.06 -14.42
CA THR A 5 11.02 14.55 -15.28
C THR A 5 9.66 15.16 -14.93
N GLY A 6 9.63 16.25 -14.14
CA GLY A 6 8.43 17.02 -13.83
C GLY A 6 7.54 16.43 -12.73
N HIS A 7 8.02 15.44 -11.99
CA HIS A 7 7.26 14.85 -10.87
C HIS A 7 7.42 15.66 -9.59
N GLU A 8 6.30 15.88 -8.88
CA GLU A 8 6.32 16.44 -7.52
C GLU A 8 6.90 15.42 -6.54
N THR A 9 7.96 15.79 -5.82
CA THR A 9 8.71 14.87 -4.95
C THR A 9 8.63 15.21 -3.47
N SER A 10 7.76 16.13 -3.07
CA SER A 10 7.56 16.48 -1.65
C SER A 10 6.92 15.34 -0.82
N LYS A 11 6.23 14.40 -1.49
CA LYS A 11 5.58 13.23 -0.89
C LYS A 11 5.99 11.98 -1.67
N ILE A 12 6.75 11.09 -1.05
CA ILE A 12 7.29 9.88 -1.67
C ILE A 12 6.73 8.64 -0.97
N GLU A 13 6.16 7.72 -1.74
CA GLU A 13 5.94 6.34 -1.31
C GLU A 13 7.13 5.48 -1.74
N VAL A 14 7.70 4.74 -0.80
CA VAL A 14 8.81 3.80 -1.05
C VAL A 14 8.26 2.38 -1.03
N ILE A 15 8.61 1.58 -2.03
CA ILE A 15 8.29 0.16 -2.11
C ILE A 15 9.59 -0.62 -2.16
N ILE A 16 9.86 -1.41 -1.13
CA ILE A 16 10.96 -2.37 -1.11
C ILE A 16 10.40 -3.67 -1.69
N SER A 17 10.74 -3.94 -2.95
CA SER A 17 10.30 -5.12 -3.68
C SER A 17 11.47 -6.07 -3.94
N GLY A 18 11.18 -7.34 -4.23
CA GLY A 18 12.18 -8.34 -4.55
C GLY A 18 12.04 -9.64 -3.74
N GLY A 19 10.87 -9.88 -3.15
CA GLY A 19 10.55 -11.10 -2.43
C GLY A 19 10.33 -10.89 -0.94
N THR A 20 10.76 -11.85 -0.10
CA THR A 20 10.52 -11.83 1.34
C THR A 20 11.54 -10.95 2.04
N PHE A 21 11.23 -9.66 2.24
CA PHE A 21 12.19 -8.71 2.82
C PHE A 21 12.64 -9.10 4.23
N ASN A 22 11.76 -9.64 5.06
CA ASN A 22 12.08 -10.07 6.41
C ASN A 22 12.73 -11.48 6.50
N PHE A 23 13.14 -12.04 5.36
CA PHE A 23 14.09 -13.15 5.30
C PHE A 23 15.52 -12.72 5.64
N TYR A 24 15.87 -11.46 5.34
CA TYR A 24 17.19 -10.92 5.66
C TYR A 24 17.36 -10.68 7.17
N PRO A 25 18.61 -10.72 7.71
CA PRO A 25 18.87 -10.37 9.10
C PRO A 25 18.34 -8.98 9.48
N ARG A 26 17.76 -8.83 10.67
CA ARG A 26 17.16 -7.54 11.14
C ARG A 26 18.13 -6.36 11.07
N ARG A 27 19.44 -6.60 11.30
CA ARG A 27 20.49 -5.56 11.14
C ARG A 27 20.52 -5.04 9.71
N TYR A 28 20.56 -5.94 8.72
CA TYR A 28 20.53 -5.57 7.30
C TYR A 28 19.26 -4.77 6.94
N GLN A 29 18.08 -5.26 7.35
CA GLN A 29 16.82 -4.58 7.11
C GLN A 29 16.84 -3.15 7.69
N ARG A 30 17.32 -2.98 8.93
CA ARG A 30 17.44 -1.67 9.60
C ARG A 30 18.40 -0.74 8.88
N ASP A 31 19.57 -1.24 8.50
CA ASP A 31 20.60 -0.47 7.81
C ASP A 31 20.15 -0.06 6.41
N PHE A 32 19.46 -0.95 5.68
CA PHE A 32 18.87 -0.68 4.37
C PHE A 32 17.82 0.45 4.46
N VAL A 33 16.85 0.34 5.36
CA VAL A 33 15.80 1.34 5.53
C VAL A 33 16.37 2.67 6.02
N ARG A 34 17.39 2.65 6.92
CA ARG A 34 18.11 3.86 7.31
C ARG A 34 18.75 4.53 6.10
N GLY A 35 19.38 3.74 5.21
CA GLY A 35 19.96 4.24 3.94
C GLY A 35 18.90 4.91 3.05
N VAL A 36 17.71 4.33 2.94
CA VAL A 36 16.59 4.92 2.21
C VAL A 36 16.21 6.30 2.80
N PHE A 37 16.01 6.39 4.13
CA PHE A 37 15.69 7.67 4.77
C PHE A 37 16.82 8.68 4.60
N ASN A 38 18.08 8.28 4.73
CA ASN A 38 19.20 9.18 4.51
C ASN A 38 19.24 9.72 3.08
N GLY A 39 18.95 8.86 2.08
CA GLY A 39 18.85 9.29 0.69
C GLY A 39 17.73 10.33 0.47
N LEU A 40 16.55 10.13 1.09
CA LEU A 40 15.43 11.07 1.03
C LEU A 40 15.71 12.39 1.79
N ASN A 41 16.55 12.34 2.84
CA ASN A 41 16.95 13.50 3.63
C ASN A 41 18.07 14.32 2.98
N PHE A 42 18.69 13.77 1.93
CA PHE A 42 19.80 14.43 1.25
C PHE A 42 19.28 15.56 0.37
N ASP A 43 19.72 16.79 0.66
CA ASP A 43 19.39 17.97 -0.12
C ASP A 43 20.62 18.38 -0.97
N VAL A 44 20.50 18.17 -2.29
CA VAL A 44 21.57 18.52 -3.25
C VAL A 44 21.89 20.01 -3.20
N SER A 45 20.93 20.88 -2.87
CA SER A 45 21.15 22.32 -2.77
C SER A 45 22.07 22.72 -1.61
N SER A 46 22.25 21.81 -0.63
CA SER A 46 23.14 22.06 0.52
C SER A 46 24.61 21.76 0.20
N VAL A 47 24.91 21.14 -0.94
CA VAL A 47 26.29 20.88 -1.38
C VAL A 47 26.78 22.12 -2.15
N ARG A 48 27.52 22.99 -1.47
CA ARG A 48 28.18 24.15 -2.12
C ARG A 48 29.14 23.65 -3.21
N GLY A 49 28.93 24.05 -4.46
CA GLY A 49 29.85 23.77 -5.59
C GLY A 49 29.26 22.97 -6.75
N VAL A 50 27.99 22.58 -6.70
CA VAL A 50 27.31 22.00 -7.86
C VAL A 50 26.39 23.07 -8.46
N ASP A 51 26.70 23.52 -9.69
CA ASP A 51 25.80 24.39 -10.41
C ASP A 51 24.47 23.69 -10.75
N LYS A 52 23.47 24.46 -11.12
CA LYS A 52 22.13 23.92 -11.47
C LYS A 52 22.14 22.93 -12.67
N THR A 53 23.30 22.79 -13.34
CA THR A 53 23.48 21.91 -14.50
C THR A 53 24.18 20.59 -14.17
N GLY A 54 24.63 20.40 -12.92
CA GLY A 54 25.26 19.16 -12.47
C GLY A 54 26.70 18.94 -12.95
N ARG A 55 27.36 19.96 -13.52
CA ARG A 55 28.76 19.89 -13.91
C ARG A 55 29.64 20.46 -12.80
N GLY A 56 30.40 19.60 -12.13
CA GLY A 56 31.36 19.99 -11.13
C GLY A 56 32.60 20.63 -11.77
N SER A 57 32.93 21.88 -11.41
CA SER A 57 34.24 22.44 -11.72
C SER A 57 35.29 21.81 -10.79
N ARG A 58 36.29 21.16 -11.38
CA ARG A 58 37.51 20.69 -10.65
C ARG A 58 38.33 21.89 -10.16
N GLN A 59 38.08 22.29 -8.93
CA GLN A 59 39.10 22.97 -8.11
C GLN A 59 38.90 22.55 -6.66
N MET A 60 39.66 21.54 -6.25
CA MET A 60 39.83 21.19 -4.84
C MET A 60 40.76 22.24 -4.21
N SER A 61 40.22 23.28 -3.59
CA SER A 61 40.94 24.05 -2.61
C SER A 61 40.70 23.45 -1.22
N SER A 62 41.77 23.08 -0.54
CA SER A 62 41.82 22.51 0.81
C SER A 62 41.45 23.58 1.85
N THR A 63 40.19 23.95 1.97
CA THR A 63 39.68 24.68 3.09
C THR A 63 38.73 23.78 3.88
N ARG A 64 39.12 23.37 5.10
CA ARG A 64 38.26 22.80 6.12
C ARG A 64 37.08 23.75 6.31
N ALA A 65 35.96 23.46 5.64
CA ALA A 65 34.70 24.14 5.93
C ALA A 65 34.34 23.80 7.38
N SER A 66 34.25 24.79 8.25
CA SER A 66 33.65 24.63 9.58
C SER A 66 32.21 24.13 9.38
N LEU A 67 31.98 22.89 9.72
CA LEU A 67 30.61 22.32 9.77
C LEU A 67 29.88 23.14 10.85
N THR A 68 28.84 23.90 10.47
CA THR A 68 28.01 24.57 11.45
C THR A 68 27.37 23.52 12.36
N ASP A 69 27.18 23.80 13.64
CA ASP A 69 26.63 22.86 14.64
C ASP A 69 25.35 22.13 14.14
N LYS A 70 24.53 22.79 13.33
CA LYS A 70 23.33 22.22 12.72
C LYS A 70 23.66 21.05 11.75
N ASN A 71 24.74 21.13 11.00
CA ASN A 71 25.17 20.08 10.05
C ASN A 71 25.81 18.91 10.80
N VAL A 72 26.53 19.17 11.89
CA VAL A 72 27.12 18.14 12.76
C VAL A 72 25.99 17.34 13.45
N VAL A 73 25.03 18.02 14.07
CA VAL A 73 23.87 17.39 14.73
C VAL A 73 23.02 16.58 13.73
N LYS A 74 22.83 17.09 12.51
CA LYS A 74 22.12 16.35 11.44
C LYS A 74 22.89 15.11 10.99
N SER A 75 24.21 15.18 10.92
CA SER A 75 25.11 14.06 10.60
C SER A 75 25.07 12.98 11.68
N GLU A 76 25.10 13.33 12.96
CA GLU A 76 25.02 12.36 14.07
C GLU A 76 23.63 11.68 14.13
N LYS A 77 22.55 12.44 14.02
CA LYS A 77 21.20 11.89 13.97
C LYS A 77 21.01 10.91 12.81
N SER A 78 21.64 11.11 11.66
CA SER A 78 21.52 10.23 10.50
C SER A 78 22.18 8.86 10.71
N ARG A 79 22.96 8.64 11.77
CA ARG A 79 23.62 7.36 12.10
C ARG A 79 22.65 6.32 12.66
N SER A 80 21.50 6.74 13.24
CA SER A 80 20.46 5.81 13.71
C SER A 80 19.23 5.85 12.80
N LEU A 81 18.46 4.76 12.77
CA LEU A 81 17.20 4.71 12.01
C LEU A 81 16.20 5.76 12.53
N SER A 82 15.99 5.83 13.84
CA SER A 82 15.08 6.78 14.46
C SER A 82 15.49 8.24 14.20
N GLY A 83 16.78 8.51 14.22
CA GLY A 83 17.30 9.84 13.86
C GLY A 83 17.07 10.19 12.39
N ALA A 84 17.30 9.25 11.48
CA ALA A 84 17.04 9.45 10.05
C ALA A 84 15.54 9.68 9.77
N GLN A 85 14.65 8.94 10.45
CA GLN A 85 13.20 9.14 10.40
C GLN A 85 12.81 10.53 10.93
N SER A 86 13.34 10.94 12.09
CA SER A 86 13.06 12.28 12.67
C SER A 86 13.45 13.42 11.74
N ILE A 87 14.57 13.29 11.02
CA ILE A 87 14.96 14.26 9.98
C ILE A 87 13.95 14.27 8.84
N ASN A 88 13.48 13.09 8.42
CA ASN A 88 12.56 12.93 7.29
C ASN A 88 11.19 13.55 7.53
N GLU A 89 10.74 13.68 8.76
CA GLU A 89 9.47 14.34 9.09
C GLU A 89 9.39 15.79 8.53
N LYS A 90 10.52 16.44 8.38
CA LYS A 90 10.65 17.84 7.92
C LYS A 90 11.51 18.00 6.67
N ALA A 91 11.87 16.89 6.01
CA ALA A 91 12.67 16.93 4.79
C ALA A 91 11.87 17.46 3.59
N ASN A 92 12.58 17.88 2.54
CA ASN A 92 11.96 18.27 1.27
C ASN A 92 11.29 17.08 0.59
N HIS A 93 11.90 15.88 0.70
CA HIS A 93 11.39 14.62 0.18
C HIS A 93 10.92 13.73 1.33
N ARG A 94 9.64 13.80 1.67
CA ARG A 94 9.07 13.10 2.84
C ARG A 94 8.56 11.72 2.46
N CYS A 95 8.96 10.70 3.22
CA CYS A 95 8.42 9.36 3.10
C CYS A 95 7.02 9.30 3.72
N VAL A 96 5.98 9.38 2.89
CA VAL A 96 4.58 9.34 3.34
C VAL A 96 4.04 7.91 3.46
N GLY A 97 4.74 6.93 2.88
CA GLY A 97 4.43 5.51 2.98
C GLY A 97 5.66 4.66 2.68
N LEU A 98 5.86 3.62 3.49
CA LEU A 98 6.87 2.59 3.26
C LEU A 98 6.17 1.25 3.12
N SER A 99 6.45 0.53 2.04
CA SER A 99 5.90 -0.78 1.72
C SER A 99 7.01 -1.81 1.62
N ILE A 100 6.74 -3.01 2.11
CA ILE A 100 7.63 -4.17 1.96
C ILE A 100 6.86 -5.36 1.40
N GLU A 101 7.57 -6.30 0.77
CA GLU A 101 7.04 -7.58 0.32
C GLU A 101 7.39 -8.67 1.31
N THR A 102 6.42 -9.57 1.61
CA THR A 102 6.63 -10.74 2.45
C THR A 102 5.73 -11.90 2.05
N ARG A 103 5.95 -13.07 2.66
CA ARG A 103 5.12 -14.27 2.55
C ARG A 103 4.21 -14.40 3.78
N PRO A 104 3.05 -15.09 3.65
CA PRO A 104 2.14 -15.30 4.78
C PRO A 104 2.78 -15.96 6.00
N ASP A 105 3.60 -16.98 5.80
CA ASP A 105 4.29 -17.76 6.83
C ASP A 105 5.40 -16.99 7.57
N TYR A 106 5.79 -15.81 7.09
CA TYR A 106 6.74 -14.90 7.76
C TYR A 106 6.05 -13.80 8.59
N VAL A 107 4.72 -13.81 8.66
CA VAL A 107 3.96 -12.79 9.40
C VAL A 107 3.69 -13.30 10.83
N ASN A 108 4.25 -12.60 11.82
CA ASN A 108 4.01 -12.83 13.24
C ASN A 108 4.11 -11.51 14.03
N PRO A 109 3.61 -11.43 15.27
CA PRO A 109 3.57 -10.17 16.04
C PRO A 109 4.93 -9.48 16.19
N SER A 110 6.02 -10.23 16.43
CA SER A 110 7.36 -9.66 16.60
C SER A 110 7.90 -9.05 15.28
N GLU A 111 7.59 -9.66 14.13
CA GLU A 111 7.94 -9.09 12.83
C GLU A 111 7.11 -7.84 12.52
N LEU A 112 5.82 -7.83 12.86
CA LEU A 112 4.95 -6.67 12.64
C LEU A 112 5.34 -5.48 13.55
N GLU A 113 5.76 -5.73 14.79
CA GLU A 113 6.34 -4.69 15.64
C GLU A 113 7.62 -4.12 15.00
N PHE A 114 8.51 -4.98 14.52
CA PHE A 114 9.73 -4.56 13.83
C PHE A 114 9.43 -3.78 12.54
N PHE A 115 8.43 -4.18 11.77
CA PHE A 115 7.99 -3.41 10.60
C PHE A 115 7.53 -1.99 11.01
N ARG A 116 6.87 -1.84 12.16
CA ARG A 116 6.52 -0.51 12.65
C ARG A 116 7.74 0.28 13.09
N GLU A 117 8.76 -0.34 13.69
CA GLU A 117 10.05 0.29 13.98
C GLU A 117 10.69 0.83 12.69
N LEU A 118 10.67 0.05 11.62
CA LEU A 118 11.17 0.46 10.31
C LEU A 118 10.36 1.61 9.66
N GLY A 119 9.13 1.90 10.14
CA GLY A 119 8.24 2.90 9.56
C GLY A 119 7.33 2.35 8.46
N VAL A 120 7.24 1.02 8.28
CA VAL A 120 6.36 0.37 7.31
C VAL A 120 4.89 0.67 7.61
N THR A 121 4.11 1.00 6.59
CA THR A 121 2.67 1.27 6.69
C THR A 121 1.84 0.37 5.78
N LYS A 122 2.48 -0.32 4.83
CA LYS A 122 1.84 -1.21 3.87
C LYS A 122 2.65 -2.48 3.72
N VAL A 123 1.98 -3.62 3.68
CA VAL A 123 2.60 -4.92 3.43
C VAL A 123 2.03 -5.50 2.14
N GLU A 124 2.92 -5.84 1.22
CA GLU A 124 2.60 -6.59 0.02
C GLU A 124 2.79 -8.08 0.31
N ILE A 125 1.71 -8.84 0.24
CA ILE A 125 1.72 -10.23 0.68
C ILE A 125 1.52 -11.19 -0.50
N GLY A 126 2.44 -12.14 -0.62
CA GLY A 126 2.47 -13.14 -1.68
C GLY A 126 1.47 -14.27 -1.46
N VAL A 127 0.17 -13.97 -1.49
CA VAL A 127 -0.92 -14.98 -1.41
C VAL A 127 -0.92 -15.88 -2.64
N GLN A 128 -0.96 -15.32 -3.81
CA GLN A 128 -0.93 -15.93 -5.15
C GLN A 128 -2.23 -16.66 -5.53
N CYS A 129 -2.76 -17.55 -4.70
CA CYS A 129 -4.02 -18.28 -4.86
C CYS A 129 -4.63 -18.61 -3.49
N LEU A 130 -5.75 -19.34 -3.42
CA LEU A 130 -6.40 -19.77 -2.18
C LEU A 130 -6.77 -21.27 -2.26
N ASP A 131 -5.81 -22.11 -2.65
CA ASP A 131 -5.97 -23.56 -2.78
C ASP A 131 -4.68 -24.27 -2.34
N ASP A 132 -4.78 -25.12 -1.32
CA ASP A 132 -3.63 -25.81 -0.71
C ASP A 132 -2.96 -26.79 -1.70
N GLU A 133 -3.71 -27.42 -2.60
CA GLU A 133 -3.14 -28.31 -3.59
C GLU A 133 -2.36 -27.52 -4.65
N ILE A 134 -2.87 -26.37 -5.09
CA ILE A 134 -2.12 -25.46 -5.98
C ILE A 134 -0.85 -24.96 -5.28
N TYR A 135 -0.90 -24.62 -3.99
CA TYR A 135 0.30 -24.26 -3.23
C TYR A 135 1.32 -25.39 -3.22
N ARG A 136 0.89 -26.63 -2.96
CA ARG A 136 1.76 -27.82 -2.97
C ARG A 136 2.41 -28.05 -4.34
N LEU A 137 1.62 -27.99 -5.40
CA LEU A 137 2.09 -28.19 -6.78
C LEU A 137 3.10 -27.13 -7.23
N ASN A 138 3.03 -25.92 -6.68
CA ASN A 138 3.91 -24.80 -6.99
C ASN A 138 4.98 -24.55 -5.90
N SER A 139 5.18 -25.50 -4.98
CA SER A 139 6.22 -25.45 -3.93
C SER A 139 6.20 -24.15 -3.11
N ARG A 140 4.99 -23.66 -2.74
CA ARG A 140 4.84 -22.39 -2.02
C ARG A 140 5.28 -22.46 -0.56
N GLY A 141 5.25 -23.64 0.07
CA GLY A 141 5.72 -23.87 1.44
C GLY A 141 4.81 -23.28 2.54
N HIS A 142 3.59 -22.84 2.21
CA HIS A 142 2.56 -22.41 3.16
C HIS A 142 1.18 -22.84 2.66
N LYS A 143 0.16 -22.78 3.51
CA LYS A 143 -1.23 -23.15 3.24
C LYS A 143 -2.14 -21.93 3.34
N VAL A 144 -3.42 -22.12 3.01
CA VAL A 144 -4.46 -21.08 3.13
C VAL A 144 -4.64 -20.64 4.60
N ALA A 145 -4.42 -21.56 5.55
CA ALA A 145 -4.49 -21.24 6.99
C ALA A 145 -3.47 -20.16 7.42
N GLU A 146 -2.22 -20.22 6.90
CA GLU A 146 -1.22 -19.19 7.16
C GLU A 146 -1.62 -17.84 6.52
N VAL A 147 -2.29 -17.87 5.37
CA VAL A 147 -2.82 -16.63 4.75
C VAL A 147 -3.88 -16.00 5.65
N ARG A 148 -4.86 -16.77 6.17
CA ARG A 148 -5.90 -16.28 7.09
C ARG A 148 -5.29 -15.63 8.32
N LYS A 149 -4.34 -16.34 8.97
CA LYS A 149 -3.62 -15.83 10.14
C LYS A 149 -2.87 -14.53 9.84
N ALA A 150 -2.16 -14.48 8.71
CA ALA A 150 -1.41 -13.30 8.29
C ALA A 150 -2.33 -12.10 8.04
N MET A 151 -3.45 -12.30 7.33
CA MET A 151 -4.43 -11.25 7.05
C MET A 151 -4.99 -10.64 8.34
N LYS A 152 -5.38 -11.51 9.32
CA LYS A 152 -5.87 -11.06 10.64
C LYS A 152 -4.83 -10.21 11.36
N LEU A 153 -3.60 -10.71 11.51
CA LEU A 153 -2.52 -9.99 12.19
C LEU A 153 -2.22 -8.65 11.53
N LEU A 154 -2.07 -8.63 10.20
CA LEU A 154 -1.77 -7.39 9.47
C LEU A 154 -2.87 -6.34 9.64
N LYS A 155 -4.15 -6.74 9.64
CA LYS A 155 -5.28 -5.83 9.86
C LYS A 155 -5.32 -5.30 11.28
N ASP A 156 -5.16 -6.16 12.28
CA ASP A 156 -5.20 -5.77 13.68
C ASP A 156 -4.03 -4.81 14.04
N PHE A 157 -2.85 -5.02 13.42
CA PHE A 157 -1.73 -4.08 13.50
C PHE A 157 -1.91 -2.83 12.62
N GLY A 158 -3.01 -2.69 11.91
CA GLY A 158 -3.35 -1.50 11.13
C GLY A 158 -2.64 -1.36 9.78
N PHE A 159 -1.90 -2.37 9.30
CA PHE A 159 -1.23 -2.28 8.01
C PHE A 159 -2.23 -2.25 6.84
N LYS A 160 -1.93 -1.46 5.82
CA LYS A 160 -2.53 -1.63 4.49
C LYS A 160 -2.03 -2.93 3.88
N ILE A 161 -2.93 -3.71 3.31
CA ILE A 161 -2.60 -5.04 2.78
C ILE A 161 -2.77 -5.03 1.26
N ASN A 162 -1.67 -5.26 0.53
CA ASN A 162 -1.66 -5.43 -0.91
C ASN A 162 -1.44 -6.91 -1.25
N VAL A 163 -2.50 -7.60 -1.63
CA VAL A 163 -2.44 -9.02 -2.00
C VAL A 163 -1.95 -9.16 -3.44
N HIS A 164 -0.99 -10.07 -3.64
CA HIS A 164 -0.62 -10.55 -4.96
C HIS A 164 -1.45 -11.79 -5.28
N PHE A 165 -2.19 -11.77 -6.38
CA PHE A 165 -2.99 -12.88 -6.89
C PHE A 165 -2.50 -13.28 -8.28
N MET A 166 -2.32 -14.59 -8.50
CA MET A 166 -1.73 -15.14 -9.73
C MET A 166 -2.68 -16.15 -10.39
N PRO A 167 -3.56 -15.75 -11.31
CA PRO A 167 -4.32 -16.70 -12.09
C PRO A 167 -3.42 -17.53 -13.03
N ASN A 168 -3.86 -18.72 -13.39
CA ASN A 168 -3.15 -19.68 -14.23
C ASN A 168 -1.89 -20.30 -13.58
N MET A 169 -1.85 -20.42 -12.25
CA MET A 169 -0.82 -21.24 -11.60
C MET A 169 -0.98 -22.72 -12.00
N TYR A 170 0.11 -23.49 -11.99
CA TYR A 170 0.04 -24.92 -12.27
C TYR A 170 -0.94 -25.63 -11.32
N GLY A 171 -1.86 -26.40 -11.87
CA GLY A 171 -2.96 -27.04 -11.15
C GLY A 171 -4.26 -26.24 -11.10
N SER A 172 -4.26 -24.99 -11.56
CA SER A 172 -5.45 -24.14 -11.67
C SER A 172 -6.09 -24.19 -13.07
N ASN A 173 -7.28 -23.62 -13.18
CA ASN A 173 -8.02 -23.41 -14.41
C ASN A 173 -8.93 -22.16 -14.25
N LEU A 174 -9.57 -21.73 -15.35
CA LEU A 174 -10.40 -20.53 -15.37
C LEU A 174 -11.51 -20.50 -14.31
N LYS A 175 -12.13 -21.68 -14.04
CA LYS A 175 -13.20 -21.80 -13.04
C LYS A 175 -12.62 -21.65 -11.64
N LYS A 176 -11.59 -22.42 -11.29
CA LYS A 176 -10.92 -22.34 -9.99
C LYS A 176 -10.36 -20.93 -9.72
N ASP A 177 -9.75 -20.29 -10.72
CA ASP A 177 -9.20 -18.94 -10.57
C ASP A 177 -10.31 -17.93 -10.26
N LEU A 178 -11.49 -18.07 -10.88
CA LEU A 178 -12.64 -17.21 -10.58
C LEU A 178 -13.16 -17.46 -9.16
N GLU A 179 -13.39 -18.72 -8.78
CA GLU A 179 -13.86 -19.10 -7.44
C GLU A 179 -12.91 -18.61 -6.33
N MET A 180 -11.59 -18.79 -6.50
CA MET A 180 -10.60 -18.27 -5.54
C MET A 180 -10.57 -16.74 -5.49
N PHE A 181 -10.84 -16.09 -6.62
CA PHE A 181 -10.91 -14.62 -6.64
C PHE A 181 -12.18 -14.08 -5.97
N GLU A 182 -13.32 -14.75 -6.13
CA GLU A 182 -14.56 -14.46 -5.41
C GLU A 182 -14.35 -14.62 -3.90
N MET A 183 -13.71 -15.73 -3.49
CA MET A 183 -13.38 -16.01 -2.09
C MET A 183 -12.56 -14.89 -1.44
N LEU A 184 -11.69 -14.17 -2.18
CA LEU A 184 -10.94 -13.03 -1.64
C LEU A 184 -11.85 -11.93 -1.06
N PHE A 185 -13.10 -11.82 -1.51
CA PHE A 185 -14.02 -10.75 -1.09
C PHE A 185 -15.24 -11.26 -0.34
N GLU A 186 -15.68 -12.48 -0.56
CA GLU A 186 -16.81 -13.10 0.12
C GLU A 186 -16.42 -13.60 1.51
N ASP A 187 -15.29 -14.31 1.59
CA ASP A 187 -14.79 -14.83 2.86
C ASP A 187 -14.26 -13.68 3.75
N PRO A 188 -14.81 -13.50 4.97
CA PRO A 188 -14.42 -12.43 5.87
C PRO A 188 -12.94 -12.46 6.27
N ASP A 189 -12.27 -13.60 6.19
CA ASP A 189 -10.88 -13.72 6.61
C ASP A 189 -9.90 -13.04 5.66
N PHE A 190 -10.30 -12.74 4.42
CA PHE A 190 -9.40 -12.13 3.45
C PHE A 190 -9.67 -10.64 3.27
N LYS A 191 -10.55 -10.23 2.40
CA LYS A 191 -10.96 -8.84 2.10
C LYS A 191 -9.79 -7.85 2.02
N PRO A 192 -8.89 -7.97 1.00
CA PRO A 192 -7.71 -7.15 0.86
C PRO A 192 -8.04 -5.68 0.58
N ASP A 193 -7.18 -4.77 1.03
CA ASP A 193 -7.30 -3.34 0.74
C ASP A 193 -6.86 -3.00 -0.69
N TRP A 194 -5.78 -3.64 -1.13
CA TRP A 194 -5.13 -3.43 -2.40
C TRP A 194 -4.86 -4.77 -3.08
N LEU A 195 -4.80 -4.77 -4.39
CA LEU A 195 -4.65 -5.99 -5.18
C LEU A 195 -3.71 -5.76 -6.37
N LYS A 196 -2.79 -6.69 -6.55
CA LYS A 196 -2.01 -6.89 -7.77
C LYS A 196 -2.41 -8.21 -8.39
N ILE A 197 -2.81 -8.20 -9.65
CA ILE A 197 -3.15 -9.41 -10.40
C ILE A 197 -2.02 -9.65 -11.39
N TYR A 198 -1.29 -10.75 -11.19
CA TYR A 198 -0.14 -11.13 -11.97
C TYR A 198 -0.39 -12.49 -12.64
N PRO A 199 -0.96 -12.53 -13.87
CA PRO A 199 -1.15 -13.78 -14.58
C PRO A 199 0.16 -14.57 -14.65
N CYS A 200 0.10 -15.86 -14.33
CA CYS A 200 1.24 -16.75 -14.43
C CYS A 200 1.60 -16.92 -15.90
N VAL A 201 2.87 -16.76 -16.22
CA VAL A 201 3.44 -16.97 -17.56
C VAL A 201 4.58 -17.98 -17.50
N VAL A 202 4.77 -18.72 -18.58
CA VAL A 202 5.85 -19.69 -18.72
C VAL A 202 7.11 -18.96 -19.18
N ILE A 203 8.16 -19.05 -18.38
CA ILE A 203 9.47 -18.42 -18.67
C ILE A 203 10.50 -19.51 -18.91
N ALA A 204 11.40 -19.29 -19.87
CA ALA A 204 12.50 -20.19 -20.18
C ALA A 204 13.38 -20.48 -18.94
N GLY A 205 13.85 -21.71 -18.79
CA GLY A 205 14.70 -22.15 -17.68
C GLY A 205 13.95 -22.42 -16.37
N THR A 206 12.62 -22.24 -16.32
CA THR A 206 11.83 -22.51 -15.10
C THR A 206 11.26 -23.95 -15.07
N PRO A 207 10.97 -24.50 -13.88
CA PRO A 207 10.29 -25.80 -13.78
C PRO A 207 8.95 -25.84 -14.54
N LEU A 208 8.24 -24.71 -14.64
CA LEU A 208 6.96 -24.61 -15.35
C LEU A 208 7.13 -24.81 -16.86
N GLU A 209 8.28 -24.48 -17.44
CA GLU A 209 8.57 -24.76 -18.85
C GLU A 209 8.48 -26.25 -19.18
N LYS A 210 9.02 -27.13 -18.30
CA LYS A 210 8.95 -28.58 -18.51
C LYS A 210 7.51 -29.09 -18.52
N LEU A 211 6.69 -28.57 -17.61
CA LEU A 211 5.27 -28.93 -17.54
C LEU A 211 4.50 -28.41 -18.75
N TYR A 212 4.84 -27.23 -19.25
CA TYR A 212 4.25 -26.66 -20.45
C TYR A 212 4.63 -27.46 -21.71
N LYS A 213 5.89 -27.78 -21.91
CA LYS A 213 6.37 -28.57 -23.06
C LYS A 213 5.79 -29.99 -23.09
N THR A 214 5.51 -30.58 -21.92
CA THR A 214 4.88 -31.90 -21.80
C THR A 214 3.36 -31.86 -21.81
N GLY A 215 2.73 -30.70 -22.02
CA GLY A 215 1.27 -30.53 -22.05
C GLY A 215 0.57 -30.65 -20.70
N LYS A 216 1.32 -30.80 -19.59
CA LYS A 216 0.77 -30.88 -18.22
C LYS A 216 0.29 -29.52 -17.69
N HIS A 217 0.84 -28.43 -18.20
CA HIS A 217 0.36 -27.07 -17.95
C HIS A 217 -0.08 -26.41 -19.25
N LYS A 218 -1.25 -25.75 -19.21
CA LYS A 218 -1.77 -24.98 -20.35
C LYS A 218 -1.85 -23.51 -19.97
N ALA A 219 -1.04 -22.68 -20.63
CA ALA A 219 -1.12 -21.24 -20.47
C ALA A 219 -2.42 -20.71 -21.06
N TYR A 220 -3.05 -19.71 -20.40
CA TYR A 220 -4.25 -19.08 -20.94
C TYR A 220 -3.93 -18.29 -22.20
N THR A 221 -4.85 -18.32 -23.16
CA THR A 221 -4.82 -17.42 -24.30
C THR A 221 -5.13 -15.99 -23.88
N ASP A 222 -4.76 -15.00 -24.71
CA ASP A 222 -5.06 -13.58 -24.44
C ASP A 222 -6.58 -13.38 -24.24
N ARG A 223 -7.43 -14.01 -25.05
CA ARG A 223 -8.89 -13.88 -24.93
C ARG A 223 -9.39 -14.45 -23.60
N GLN A 224 -8.97 -15.65 -23.22
CA GLN A 224 -9.32 -16.26 -21.95
C GLN A 224 -8.91 -15.38 -20.75
N LEU A 225 -7.71 -14.82 -20.81
CA LEU A 225 -7.21 -13.93 -19.75
C LEU A 225 -8.00 -12.63 -19.67
N ILE A 226 -8.27 -11.98 -20.82
CA ILE A 226 -9.05 -10.74 -20.87
C ILE A 226 -10.44 -10.96 -20.28
N ASP A 227 -11.13 -12.05 -20.68
CA ASP A 227 -12.47 -12.39 -20.19
C ASP A 227 -12.46 -12.68 -18.67
N LEU A 228 -11.44 -13.39 -18.18
CA LEU A 228 -11.28 -13.69 -16.75
C LEU A 228 -11.04 -12.41 -15.94
N ILE A 229 -10.11 -11.55 -16.39
CA ILE A 229 -9.81 -10.30 -15.69
C ILE A 229 -11.00 -9.33 -15.74
N ALA A 230 -11.80 -9.32 -16.82
CA ALA A 230 -13.03 -8.54 -16.87
C ALA A 230 -14.04 -9.01 -15.81
N LYS A 231 -14.20 -10.34 -15.61
CA LYS A 231 -15.00 -10.89 -14.50
C LYS A 231 -14.43 -10.47 -13.15
N PHE A 232 -13.13 -10.64 -12.91
CA PHE A 232 -12.47 -10.20 -11.68
C PHE A 232 -12.78 -8.73 -11.35
N LYS A 233 -12.62 -7.83 -12.34
CA LYS A 233 -12.87 -6.40 -12.14
C LYS A 233 -14.33 -6.07 -11.86
N SER A 234 -15.27 -6.89 -12.33
CA SER A 234 -16.71 -6.67 -12.09
C SER A 234 -17.13 -6.98 -10.64
N ILE A 235 -16.40 -7.85 -9.94
CA ILE A 235 -16.74 -8.27 -8.57
C ILE A 235 -15.93 -7.53 -7.49
N VAL A 236 -14.86 -6.79 -7.87
CA VAL A 236 -14.04 -6.06 -6.89
C VAL A 236 -14.86 -4.98 -6.18
N PRO A 237 -14.92 -4.99 -4.83
CA PRO A 237 -15.72 -4.04 -4.07
C PRO A 237 -15.09 -2.63 -4.05
N HIS A 238 -15.93 -1.64 -3.67
CA HIS A 238 -15.58 -0.22 -3.62
C HIS A 238 -14.38 0.10 -2.73
N TYR A 239 -14.16 -0.70 -1.69
CA TYR A 239 -13.06 -0.50 -0.75
C TYR A 239 -11.71 -1.04 -1.26
N CYS A 240 -11.67 -1.82 -2.35
CA CYS A 240 -10.42 -2.41 -2.83
C CYS A 240 -9.82 -1.61 -4.00
N ARG A 241 -8.49 -1.50 -4.02
CA ARG A 241 -7.73 -0.84 -5.10
C ARG A 241 -6.96 -1.84 -5.95
N ILE A 242 -7.28 -2.00 -7.23
CA ILE A 242 -6.43 -2.77 -8.17
C ILE A 242 -5.26 -1.88 -8.62
N THR A 243 -4.05 -2.21 -8.17
CA THR A 243 -2.86 -1.42 -8.47
C THR A 243 -2.17 -1.85 -9.76
N ARG A 244 -2.07 -3.15 -10.01
CA ARG A 244 -1.46 -3.73 -11.22
C ARG A 244 -2.29 -4.89 -11.75
N LEU A 245 -2.28 -5.06 -13.11
CA LEU A 245 -2.89 -6.20 -13.80
C LEU A 245 -1.87 -7.05 -14.57
N ILE A 246 -0.61 -6.68 -14.56
CA ILE A 246 0.44 -7.41 -15.27
C ILE A 246 1.77 -7.18 -14.55
N ARG A 247 2.69 -8.14 -14.66
CA ARG A 247 4.08 -8.01 -14.22
C ARG A 247 4.95 -7.56 -15.40
N ASP A 248 5.93 -6.73 -15.12
CA ASP A 248 6.91 -6.30 -16.12
C ASP A 248 7.90 -7.45 -16.38
N ILE A 249 7.56 -8.31 -17.34
CA ILE A 249 8.41 -9.40 -17.85
C ILE A 249 8.62 -9.12 -19.33
N PRO A 250 9.88 -9.12 -19.82
CA PRO A 250 10.16 -8.95 -21.23
C PRO A 250 9.41 -9.99 -22.06
N ALA A 251 8.72 -9.55 -23.14
CA ALA A 251 7.85 -10.43 -23.93
C ALA A 251 8.62 -11.57 -24.59
N GLU A 252 9.89 -11.37 -24.91
CA GLU A 252 10.82 -12.35 -25.47
C GLU A 252 11.14 -13.49 -24.50
N SER A 253 11.05 -13.24 -23.19
CA SER A 253 11.28 -14.26 -22.15
C SER A 253 10.05 -15.18 -21.94
N ILE A 254 8.88 -14.82 -22.50
CA ILE A 254 7.62 -15.55 -22.31
C ILE A 254 7.47 -16.60 -23.39
N LEU A 255 7.49 -17.89 -22.99
CA LEU A 255 7.24 -19.03 -23.86
C LEU A 255 5.75 -19.38 -23.99
N GLY A 256 4.97 -19.12 -22.94
CA GLY A 256 3.52 -19.38 -22.92
C GLY A 256 2.80 -18.42 -21.97
N GLY A 257 1.58 -18.04 -22.34
CA GLY A 257 0.77 -17.04 -21.64
C GLY A 257 0.75 -15.70 -22.37
N SER A 258 0.03 -14.73 -21.79
CA SER A 258 -0.21 -13.44 -22.43
C SER A 258 1.05 -12.57 -22.51
N LYS A 259 1.27 -11.99 -23.67
CA LYS A 259 2.32 -10.97 -23.94
C LYS A 259 1.76 -9.54 -24.04
N VAL A 260 0.48 -9.35 -23.72
CA VAL A 260 -0.22 -8.06 -23.83
C VAL A 260 0.30 -7.11 -22.76
N SER A 261 1.10 -6.13 -23.13
CA SER A 261 1.70 -5.15 -22.21
C SER A 261 0.70 -4.13 -21.64
N ASN A 262 -0.37 -3.81 -22.41
CA ASN A 262 -1.41 -2.85 -22.05
C ASN A 262 -2.72 -3.53 -21.61
N LEU A 263 -2.63 -4.69 -20.95
CA LEU A 263 -3.77 -5.52 -20.53
C LEU A 263 -4.88 -4.73 -19.80
N ARG A 264 -4.50 -3.73 -18.97
CA ARG A 264 -5.47 -2.89 -18.27
C ARG A 264 -6.39 -2.12 -19.23
N GLN A 265 -5.82 -1.51 -20.26
CA GLN A 265 -6.56 -0.72 -21.25
C GLN A 265 -7.48 -1.62 -22.08
N VAL A 266 -6.96 -2.76 -22.54
CA VAL A 266 -7.73 -3.74 -23.31
C VAL A 266 -8.93 -4.25 -22.51
N VAL A 267 -8.72 -4.72 -21.28
CA VAL A 267 -9.80 -5.19 -20.40
C VAL A 267 -10.82 -4.08 -20.11
N GLN A 268 -10.36 -2.84 -19.92
CA GLN A 268 -11.27 -1.72 -19.66
C GLN A 268 -12.15 -1.40 -20.86
N GLN A 269 -11.62 -1.49 -22.07
CA GLN A 269 -12.36 -1.32 -23.30
C GLN A 269 -13.40 -2.43 -23.50
N GLU A 270 -13.02 -3.70 -23.31
CA GLU A 270 -13.93 -4.85 -23.38
C GLU A 270 -15.08 -4.73 -22.38
N MET A 271 -14.77 -4.34 -21.12
CA MET A 271 -15.80 -4.11 -20.12
C MET A 271 -16.78 -3.01 -20.52
N LYS A 272 -16.27 -1.90 -21.12
CA LYS A 272 -17.11 -0.79 -21.59
C LYS A 272 -18.05 -1.25 -22.70
N LEU A 273 -17.55 -2.01 -23.67
CA LEU A 273 -18.36 -2.56 -24.77
C LEU A 273 -19.44 -3.52 -24.25
N ALA A 274 -19.15 -4.26 -23.18
CA ALA A 274 -20.10 -5.16 -22.53
C ALA A 274 -21.04 -4.46 -21.52
N GLY A 275 -21.04 -3.14 -21.42
CA GLY A 275 -21.86 -2.39 -20.44
C GLY A 275 -21.47 -2.64 -18.98
N LYS A 276 -20.26 -3.17 -18.70
CA LYS A 276 -19.78 -3.49 -17.36
C LYS A 276 -18.85 -2.41 -16.84
N LYS A 277 -18.87 -2.18 -15.51
CA LYS A 277 -17.95 -1.26 -14.84
C LYS A 277 -17.18 -1.94 -13.72
N CYS A 278 -16.03 -1.34 -13.37
CA CYS A 278 -15.21 -1.76 -12.24
C CYS A 278 -15.38 -0.77 -11.09
N ASN A 279 -15.75 -1.27 -9.91
CA ASN A 279 -16.01 -0.44 -8.73
C ASN A 279 -14.74 -0.15 -7.89
N CYS A 280 -13.56 -0.65 -8.29
CA CYS A 280 -12.36 -0.46 -7.50
C CYS A 280 -11.97 1.03 -7.36
N ILE A 281 -11.30 1.37 -6.27
CA ILE A 281 -10.83 2.74 -5.97
C ILE A 281 -10.17 3.40 -7.19
N ARG A 282 -9.23 2.70 -7.86
CA ARG A 282 -8.50 3.25 -9.00
C ARG A 282 -9.38 3.64 -10.19
N CYS A 283 -10.50 2.94 -10.39
CA CYS A 283 -11.43 3.25 -11.49
C CYS A 283 -12.37 4.40 -11.16
N ARG A 284 -12.60 4.65 -9.87
CA ARG A 284 -13.51 5.67 -9.35
C ARG A 284 -12.83 6.94 -8.84
N GLU A 285 -11.50 6.91 -8.55
CA GLU A 285 -10.78 8.08 -8.05
C GLU A 285 -10.88 9.26 -9.02
N ILE A 286 -11.12 10.46 -8.49
CA ILE A 286 -11.04 11.68 -9.28
C ILE A 286 -9.59 11.91 -9.73
N LYS A 287 -9.44 12.41 -10.96
CA LYS A 287 -8.13 12.75 -11.52
C LYS A 287 -7.92 14.25 -11.63
N ASP A 288 -9.01 14.96 -11.67
CA ASP A 288 -9.13 16.40 -11.76
C ASP A 288 -10.15 16.89 -10.71
N ASP A 289 -10.19 18.17 -10.41
CA ASP A 289 -11.12 18.78 -9.46
C ASP A 289 -12.48 19.11 -10.08
N ASN A 290 -12.83 18.48 -11.22
CA ASN A 290 -14.07 18.72 -11.94
C ASN A 290 -15.24 17.91 -11.36
N PHE A 291 -15.80 18.38 -10.23
CA PHE A 291 -17.00 17.84 -9.58
C PHE A 291 -17.75 18.97 -8.87
N ASP A 292 -19.07 18.83 -8.74
CA ASP A 292 -19.89 19.75 -7.94
C ASP A 292 -19.82 19.36 -6.45
N PRO A 293 -19.40 20.25 -5.55
CA PRO A 293 -19.43 20.00 -4.11
C PRO A 293 -20.81 19.65 -3.55
N ALA A 294 -21.90 20.09 -4.19
CA ALA A 294 -23.27 19.77 -3.78
C ALA A 294 -23.61 18.28 -3.95
N ASP A 295 -22.97 17.62 -4.92
CA ASP A 295 -23.16 16.19 -5.19
C ASP A 295 -22.30 15.29 -4.31
N VAL A 296 -21.39 15.88 -3.51
CA VAL A 296 -20.49 15.12 -2.66
C VAL A 296 -21.14 14.73 -1.35
N LYS A 297 -21.20 13.42 -1.08
CA LYS A 297 -21.75 12.86 0.15
C LYS A 297 -20.73 11.98 0.87
N LEU A 298 -20.85 11.95 2.21
CA LEU A 298 -20.15 10.97 3.03
C LEU A 298 -20.89 9.63 2.95
N VAL A 299 -20.19 8.61 2.46
CA VAL A 299 -20.70 7.24 2.34
C VAL A 299 -19.92 6.33 3.28
N THR A 300 -20.64 5.55 4.08
CA THR A 300 -20.05 4.57 5.00
C THR A 300 -20.38 3.16 4.52
N ARG A 301 -19.34 2.35 4.32
CA ARG A 301 -19.47 0.91 4.06
C ARG A 301 -18.83 0.15 5.20
N GLU A 302 -19.64 -0.58 5.93
CA GLU A 302 -19.25 -1.43 7.04
C GLU A 302 -19.18 -2.89 6.56
N TYR A 303 -18.16 -3.63 6.99
CA TYR A 303 -18.04 -5.07 6.70
C TYR A 303 -17.17 -5.79 7.73
N ASP A 304 -17.51 -7.06 7.97
CA ASP A 304 -16.72 -7.94 8.83
C ASP A 304 -15.44 -8.39 8.11
N SER A 305 -14.35 -8.43 8.84
CA SER A 305 -13.06 -8.84 8.28
C SER A 305 -12.11 -9.37 9.36
N SER A 306 -11.69 -10.63 9.22
CA SER A 306 -10.71 -11.30 10.10
C SER A 306 -11.04 -11.08 11.59
N ASP A 307 -12.22 -11.53 12.02
CA ASP A 307 -12.78 -11.41 13.39
C ASP A 307 -12.91 -9.99 13.92
N GLY A 308 -12.68 -8.98 13.12
CA GLY A 308 -12.86 -7.57 13.44
C GLY A 308 -13.81 -6.90 12.47
N LYS A 309 -14.01 -5.61 12.61
CA LYS A 309 -14.90 -4.82 11.77
C LYS A 309 -14.16 -3.71 11.06
N GLU A 310 -14.42 -3.56 9.77
CA GLU A 310 -13.84 -2.51 8.93
C GLU A 310 -14.91 -1.51 8.51
N TYR A 311 -14.53 -0.24 8.50
CA TYR A 311 -15.31 0.86 7.96
C TYR A 311 -14.54 1.51 6.82
N PHE A 312 -15.10 1.49 5.63
CA PHE A 312 -14.63 2.29 4.51
C PHE A 312 -15.50 3.55 4.43
N LEU A 313 -14.97 4.63 4.99
CA LEU A 313 -15.59 5.95 4.99
C LEU A 313 -15.10 6.69 3.75
N SER A 314 -16.00 7.23 2.94
CA SER A 314 -15.61 7.90 1.69
C SER A 314 -16.45 9.13 1.40
N PHE A 315 -15.85 10.19 0.91
CA PHE A 315 -16.54 11.26 0.22
C PHE A 315 -16.61 10.89 -1.26
N GLU A 316 -17.83 10.86 -1.78
CA GLU A 316 -18.12 10.42 -3.14
C GLU A 316 -19.02 11.42 -3.84
N ASP A 317 -18.70 11.79 -5.07
CA ASP A 317 -19.67 12.36 -5.99
C ASP A 317 -20.63 11.24 -6.38
N VAL A 318 -21.86 11.30 -5.86
CA VAL A 318 -22.85 10.23 -6.03
C VAL A 318 -23.54 10.27 -7.38
N VAL A 319 -23.46 11.40 -8.10
CA VAL A 319 -24.03 11.56 -9.44
C VAL A 319 -23.09 10.95 -10.49
N GLN A 320 -21.80 11.24 -10.40
CA GLN A 320 -20.80 10.75 -11.34
C GLN A 320 -20.17 9.41 -10.92
N ASP A 321 -20.51 8.87 -9.74
CA ASP A 321 -19.90 7.67 -9.15
C ASP A 321 -18.37 7.80 -9.00
N ARG A 322 -17.90 8.95 -8.50
CA ARG A 322 -16.47 9.24 -8.34
C ARG A 322 -16.05 9.33 -6.88
N LEU A 323 -14.86 8.84 -6.57
CA LEU A 323 -14.28 8.84 -5.24
C LEU A 323 -13.36 10.05 -5.06
N ILE A 324 -13.69 10.92 -4.10
CA ILE A 324 -12.94 12.13 -3.77
C ILE A 324 -11.90 11.87 -2.69
N GLY A 325 -12.26 11.06 -1.69
CA GLY A 325 -11.34 10.68 -0.63
C GLY A 325 -11.94 9.59 0.24
N PHE A 326 -11.10 8.89 0.98
CA PHE A 326 -11.55 7.81 1.85
C PHE A 326 -10.67 7.65 3.09
N LEU A 327 -11.24 6.96 4.08
CA LEU A 327 -10.56 6.50 5.29
C LEU A 327 -10.95 5.05 5.56
N ARG A 328 -9.97 4.22 5.95
CA ARG A 328 -10.19 2.88 6.48
C ARG A 328 -10.05 2.91 7.99
N LEU A 329 -11.12 2.60 8.68
CA LEU A 329 -11.13 2.44 10.14
C LEU A 329 -11.35 0.99 10.47
N ARG A 330 -10.54 0.45 11.39
CA ARG A 330 -10.72 -0.89 11.94
C ARG A 330 -11.09 -0.84 13.41
N ILE A 331 -12.09 -1.64 13.77
CA ILE A 331 -12.29 -2.12 15.14
C ILE A 331 -11.59 -3.48 15.22
N PRO A 332 -10.48 -3.61 15.96
CA PRO A 332 -9.67 -4.82 15.97
C PRO A 332 -10.41 -6.03 16.54
N SER A 333 -9.96 -7.24 16.17
CA SER A 333 -10.54 -8.49 16.66
C SER A 333 -10.49 -8.60 18.19
N GLN A 334 -9.46 -8.00 18.83
CA GLN A 334 -9.30 -7.99 20.28
C GLN A 334 -10.45 -7.29 21.00
N TYR A 335 -11.12 -6.33 20.36
CA TYR A 335 -12.33 -5.72 20.94
C TYR A 335 -13.45 -6.75 21.14
N PHE A 336 -13.61 -7.66 20.20
CA PHE A 336 -14.67 -8.68 20.20
C PHE A 336 -14.30 -9.90 21.05
N SER A 337 -13.01 -10.27 21.12
CA SER A 337 -12.54 -11.36 21.96
C SER A 337 -12.30 -10.97 23.43
N GLY A 338 -12.25 -9.67 23.74
CA GLY A 338 -11.91 -9.17 25.08
C GLY A 338 -10.42 -9.26 25.42
N GLU A 339 -9.56 -9.60 24.45
CA GLU A 339 -8.13 -9.73 24.67
C GLU A 339 -7.40 -8.39 24.54
N ASN A 340 -6.21 -8.31 25.13
CA ASN A 340 -5.32 -7.17 24.90
C ASN A 340 -4.57 -7.34 23.59
N HIS A 341 -4.37 -6.23 22.88
CA HIS A 341 -3.51 -6.23 21.70
C HIS A 341 -2.03 -6.39 22.10
N TYR A 342 -1.23 -7.03 21.24
CA TYR A 342 0.22 -7.20 21.43
C TYR A 342 0.96 -5.87 21.66
N LEU A 343 0.55 -4.79 20.97
CA LEU A 343 1.11 -3.45 21.12
C LEU A 343 0.21 -2.57 21.98
N SER A 344 0.75 -1.95 23.03
CA SER A 344 0.01 -1.09 23.98
C SER A 344 -0.66 0.12 23.33
N ASP A 345 -0.08 0.67 22.26
CA ASP A 345 -0.68 1.77 21.47
C ASP A 345 -2.07 1.39 20.96
N LEU A 346 -2.29 0.11 20.62
CA LEU A 346 -3.51 -0.41 20.00
C LEU A 346 -4.51 -1.02 21.01
N ASN A 347 -4.14 -1.12 22.29
CA ASN A 347 -5.07 -1.57 23.33
C ASN A 347 -6.24 -0.59 23.49
N ASN A 348 -7.47 -1.09 23.48
CA ASN A 348 -8.69 -0.31 23.62
C ASN A 348 -8.75 0.89 22.63
N ALA A 349 -8.41 0.61 21.36
CA ALA A 349 -8.30 1.61 20.32
C ALA A 349 -8.96 1.13 19.01
N ALA A 350 -9.60 2.07 18.30
CA ALA A 350 -9.84 1.91 16.88
C ALA A 350 -8.61 2.37 16.08
N VAL A 351 -8.42 1.85 14.87
CA VAL A 351 -7.21 2.07 14.09
C VAL A 351 -7.53 2.64 12.71
N ILE A 352 -7.09 3.86 12.44
CA ILE A 352 -7.05 4.40 11.07
C ILE A 352 -5.90 3.71 10.33
N ARG A 353 -6.24 2.87 9.35
CA ARG A 353 -5.28 2.10 8.56
C ARG A 353 -4.83 2.82 7.29
N GLU A 354 -5.67 3.67 6.75
CA GLU A 354 -5.39 4.50 5.58
C GLU A 354 -6.30 5.72 5.59
N ILE A 355 -5.79 6.86 5.15
CA ILE A 355 -6.56 8.03 4.74
C ILE A 355 -5.94 8.58 3.45
N HIS A 356 -6.77 8.86 2.48
CA HIS A 356 -6.35 9.44 1.20
C HIS A 356 -7.43 10.39 0.67
N VAL A 357 -7.02 11.58 0.26
CA VAL A 357 -7.87 12.54 -0.47
C VAL A 357 -7.21 12.76 -1.82
N PHE A 358 -7.96 12.54 -2.89
CA PHE A 358 -7.52 12.70 -4.28
C PHE A 358 -7.62 14.17 -4.72
N GLY A 359 -7.09 14.49 -5.88
CA GLY A 359 -7.01 15.83 -6.45
C GLY A 359 -5.57 16.28 -6.69
N GLU A 360 -5.35 17.50 -7.17
CA GLU A 360 -4.02 18.03 -7.40
C GLU A 360 -3.17 17.98 -6.13
N GLN A 361 -1.94 17.45 -6.26
CA GLN A 361 -1.00 17.40 -5.14
C GLN A 361 -0.55 18.81 -4.76
N VAL A 362 -1.03 19.28 -3.63
CA VAL A 362 -0.60 20.55 -3.07
C VAL A 362 0.59 20.32 -2.15
N LYS A 363 1.65 21.14 -2.31
CA LYS A 363 2.80 21.15 -1.39
C LYS A 363 2.32 21.33 0.04
N VAL A 364 2.88 20.58 0.99
CA VAL A 364 2.45 20.53 2.41
C VAL A 364 2.37 21.92 3.06
N GLU A 365 3.02 22.93 2.48
CA GLU A 365 3.11 24.31 2.98
C GLU A 365 2.25 25.31 2.21
N LYS A 366 1.67 24.95 1.05
CA LYS A 366 0.84 25.87 0.25
C LYS A 366 -0.63 25.53 0.37
N LYS A 367 -1.45 26.49 0.77
CA LYS A 367 -2.91 26.45 0.66
C LYS A 367 -3.30 27.01 -0.71
N ILE A 368 -3.74 26.17 -1.63
CA ILE A 368 -4.36 26.60 -2.89
C ILE A 368 -5.88 26.64 -2.65
N LYS A 369 -6.50 27.82 -2.74
CA LYS A 369 -7.96 27.97 -2.67
C LYS A 369 -8.59 27.16 -3.82
N GLY A 370 -9.43 26.18 -3.50
CA GLY A 370 -10.17 25.38 -4.47
C GLY A 370 -9.65 23.97 -4.73
N ALA A 371 -8.39 23.61 -4.38
CA ALA A 371 -7.91 22.24 -4.54
C ALA A 371 -8.63 21.27 -3.61
N GLY A 372 -9.07 20.13 -4.11
CA GLY A 372 -9.87 19.12 -3.36
C GLY A 372 -9.26 18.69 -2.04
N GLN A 373 -7.91 18.63 -1.93
CA GLN A 373 -7.18 18.33 -0.70
C GLN A 373 -7.40 19.38 0.43
N HIS A 374 -7.84 20.60 0.12
CA HIS A 374 -8.03 21.68 1.10
C HIS A 374 -9.49 21.97 1.45
N ARG A 375 -10.45 21.22 0.91
CA ARG A 375 -11.89 21.38 1.22
C ARG A 375 -12.31 20.77 2.55
N GLY A 376 -11.37 20.33 3.39
CA GLY A 376 -11.65 19.77 4.72
C GLY A 376 -12.08 18.29 4.72
N TYR A 377 -12.12 17.61 3.58
CA TYR A 377 -12.54 16.22 3.49
C TYR A 377 -11.75 15.27 4.40
N GLY A 378 -10.43 15.46 4.51
CA GLY A 378 -9.61 14.65 5.41
C GLY A 378 -9.99 14.81 6.88
N ALA A 379 -10.28 16.04 7.33
CA ALA A 379 -10.76 16.30 8.69
C ALA A 379 -12.14 15.67 8.91
N GLY A 380 -13.08 15.84 7.98
CA GLY A 380 -14.41 15.25 8.05
C GLY A 380 -14.40 13.71 8.14
N LEU A 381 -13.49 13.05 7.41
CA LEU A 381 -13.29 11.59 7.53
C LEU A 381 -12.78 11.18 8.92
N ILE A 382 -11.87 11.97 9.52
CA ILE A 382 -11.36 11.72 10.87
C ILE A 382 -12.46 11.97 11.91
N ASP A 383 -13.26 13.01 11.76
CA ASP A 383 -14.38 13.30 12.66
C ASP A 383 -15.41 12.15 12.66
N GLU A 384 -15.71 11.58 11.50
CA GLU A 384 -16.58 10.41 11.42
C GLU A 384 -15.94 9.17 12.06
N ALA A 385 -14.65 8.95 11.87
CA ALA A 385 -13.91 7.88 12.54
C ALA A 385 -13.94 8.02 14.07
N ILE A 386 -13.88 9.27 14.60
CA ILE A 386 -14.01 9.56 16.02
C ILE A 386 -15.41 9.18 16.53
N LYS A 387 -16.48 9.53 15.80
CA LYS A 387 -17.86 9.17 16.16
C LYS A 387 -18.04 7.66 16.25
N ILE A 388 -17.55 6.92 15.24
CA ILE A 388 -17.60 5.45 15.24
C ILE A 388 -16.81 4.89 16.42
N THR A 389 -15.59 5.40 16.68
CA THR A 389 -14.76 4.97 17.82
C THR A 389 -15.52 5.10 19.14
N LYS A 390 -16.19 6.26 19.36
CA LYS A 390 -17.02 6.51 20.55
C LYS A 390 -18.22 5.58 20.64
N LYS A 391 -18.88 5.27 19.51
CA LYS A 391 -20.01 4.33 19.45
C LYS A 391 -19.64 2.95 20.00
N TYR A 392 -18.37 2.51 19.80
CA TYR A 392 -17.83 1.28 20.37
C TYR A 392 -17.34 1.43 21.82
N GLY A 393 -17.45 2.59 22.45
CA GLY A 393 -16.94 2.84 23.80
C GLY A 393 -15.42 2.80 23.92
N LEU A 394 -14.70 2.79 22.79
CA LEU A 394 -13.25 2.83 22.74
C LEU A 394 -12.72 4.19 23.17
N LYS A 395 -11.60 4.22 23.89
CA LYS A 395 -11.03 5.44 24.47
C LYS A 395 -9.96 6.10 23.62
N LYS A 396 -9.51 5.40 22.57
CA LYS A 396 -8.42 5.85 21.71
C LYS A 396 -8.78 5.63 20.24
N LEU A 397 -8.39 6.60 19.43
CA LEU A 397 -8.26 6.48 17.99
C LEU A 397 -6.79 6.54 17.65
N THR A 398 -6.25 5.51 17.01
CA THR A 398 -4.85 5.43 16.59
C THR A 398 -4.73 5.52 15.08
N VAL A 399 -3.55 5.90 14.59
CA VAL A 399 -3.28 5.92 13.15
C VAL A 399 -1.90 5.35 12.84
N ILE A 400 -1.84 4.48 11.81
CA ILE A 400 -0.59 3.99 11.24
C ILE A 400 -0.03 5.02 10.27
N SER A 401 0.62 6.05 10.79
CA SER A 401 1.17 7.13 9.96
C SER A 401 2.50 6.74 9.30
N GLY A 402 2.70 7.20 8.06
CA GLY A 402 4.05 7.29 7.49
C GLY A 402 4.86 8.36 8.20
N VAL A 403 6.19 8.23 8.17
CA VAL A 403 7.10 9.16 8.85
C VAL A 403 6.86 10.61 8.39
N GLY A 404 6.77 10.85 7.10
CA GLY A 404 6.65 12.19 6.51
C GLY A 404 5.29 12.89 6.71
N VAL A 405 4.30 12.21 7.31
CA VAL A 405 2.96 12.78 7.58
C VAL A 405 2.61 12.88 9.06
N ARG A 406 3.51 12.57 9.97
CA ARG A 406 3.25 12.66 11.44
C ARG A 406 2.82 14.06 11.87
N GLU A 407 3.43 15.10 11.32
CA GLU A 407 3.06 16.49 11.62
C GLU A 407 1.60 16.83 11.26
N TYR A 408 1.07 16.24 10.19
CA TYR A 408 -0.35 16.39 9.83
C TYR A 408 -1.26 15.90 10.94
N TYR A 409 -1.00 14.72 11.49
CA TYR A 409 -1.81 14.18 12.58
C TYR A 409 -1.61 14.90 13.91
N ARG A 410 -0.39 15.38 14.22
CA ARG A 410 -0.17 16.23 15.41
C ARG A 410 -1.02 17.49 15.37
N LYS A 411 -1.16 18.15 14.21
CA LYS A 411 -2.05 19.30 14.00
C LYS A 411 -3.52 18.97 14.21
N LEU A 412 -3.91 17.70 14.06
CA LEU A 412 -5.27 17.21 14.34
C LEU A 412 -5.44 16.69 15.78
N GLY A 413 -4.47 16.94 16.65
CA GLY A 413 -4.52 16.60 18.07
C GLY A 413 -4.10 15.19 18.43
N PHE A 414 -3.47 14.44 17.50
CA PHE A 414 -2.82 13.19 17.82
C PHE A 414 -1.47 13.43 18.51
N LYS A 415 -1.09 12.53 19.42
CA LYS A 415 0.21 12.51 20.09
C LYS A 415 1.00 11.29 19.64
N ASP A 416 2.33 11.39 19.65
CA ASP A 416 3.18 10.24 19.33
C ASP A 416 3.09 9.19 20.43
N GLY A 417 2.76 7.94 20.07
CA GLY A 417 2.93 6.75 20.87
C GLY A 417 4.26 6.08 20.54
N LYS A 418 4.42 4.81 20.91
CA LYS A 418 5.65 4.05 20.61
C LYS A 418 5.85 3.87 19.11
N TYR A 419 4.78 3.46 18.41
CA TYR A 419 4.81 3.17 16.96
C TYR A 419 3.69 3.83 16.17
N TYR A 420 2.66 4.29 16.85
CA TYR A 420 1.46 4.90 16.25
C TYR A 420 1.29 6.30 16.79
N GLN A 421 0.49 7.09 16.10
CA GLN A 421 0.00 8.33 16.67
C GLN A 421 -1.38 8.08 17.27
N VAL A 422 -1.63 8.60 18.47
CA VAL A 422 -2.77 8.26 19.30
C VAL A 422 -3.53 9.53 19.69
N LYS A 423 -4.85 9.52 19.55
CA LYS A 423 -5.76 10.55 20.03
C LYS A 423 -6.73 9.93 21.03
N ARG A 424 -6.87 10.54 22.21
CA ARG A 424 -7.95 10.23 23.13
C ARG A 424 -9.26 10.81 22.60
N VAL A 425 -10.35 10.06 22.67
CA VAL A 425 -11.66 10.42 22.08
C VAL A 425 -12.79 10.29 23.09
#